data_7a95cfecec31dcc1024306f75e898428
#
_entry.id   7a95cfecec31dcc1024306f75e898428
#
_cell.length_a   1.000
_cell.length_b   1.000
_cell.length_c   1.000
_cell.angle_alpha   90.00
_cell.angle_beta   90.00
_cell.angle_gamma   90.00
#
_symmetry.space_group_name_H-M   'P 1'
#
loop_
_entity.id
_entity.type
_entity.pdbx_description
1 polymer ?
#
loop_
_entity_poly.entity_id
_entity_poly.type
_entity_poly.pdbx_seq_one_letter_code
_entity_poly.pdbx_strand_id
1 'polypeptide(L)'
;RYFIDHRFRINSKESTNNLFIDHQFNYEHKKFEYNQTTVATTITTPTGDKIIYRFGDSYVLNNIKDQTRYNRMFNRVGAVYGNTLLGEFKFFIEDFRYNYYYDRVIITENQTIPNNVNDIIQTFGGQYTYRKNNWNGKFTYSKSITEQNLSDLDLNLSYAFDSKNNLSVQYQNLNRIPDHSYTLFQSSYIDYNWYNNFNNEKINSLTAKATTQWVSASLQLSTLNDF
;
A
#
# COMPACT_ATOMS: atom_id res chain seq x y z
N ARG A 1 6.99 7.20 12.77
CA ARG A 1 7.09 5.81 12.34
C ARG A 1 8.00 5.04 13.29
N TYR A 2 7.53 3.87 13.74
CA TYR A 2 8.30 2.93 14.54
C TYR A 2 8.41 1.63 13.74
N PHE A 3 9.61 1.06 13.73
CA PHE A 3 9.89 -0.19 13.02
C PHE A 3 10.77 -1.07 13.88
N ILE A 4 10.40 -2.33 14.01
CA ILE A 4 11.16 -3.36 14.73
C ILE A 4 11.22 -4.58 13.83
N ASP A 5 12.39 -5.16 13.68
CA ASP A 5 12.63 -6.41 12.95
C ASP A 5 13.54 -7.31 13.81
N HIS A 6 13.06 -8.51 14.08
CA HIS A 6 13.76 -9.50 14.87
C HIS A 6 13.89 -10.80 14.09
N ARG A 7 15.06 -11.43 14.17
CA ARG A 7 15.29 -12.79 13.69
C ARG A 7 15.97 -13.62 14.77
N PHE A 8 15.29 -14.68 15.20
CA PHE A 8 15.78 -15.60 16.23
C PHE A 8 16.09 -16.94 15.60
N ARG A 9 17.33 -17.41 15.75
CA ARG A 9 17.73 -18.74 15.35
C ARG A 9 17.27 -19.75 16.41
N ILE A 10 16.60 -20.84 15.99
CA ILE A 10 16.07 -21.87 16.89
C ILE A 10 17.05 -23.04 17.02
N ASN A 11 17.74 -23.40 15.94
CA ASN A 11 18.62 -24.55 15.92
C ASN A 11 20.10 -24.18 16.13
N SER A 12 20.97 -25.20 16.38
CA SER A 12 22.41 -25.03 16.52
C SER A 12 23.03 -24.33 15.30
N LYS A 13 24.04 -23.49 15.52
CA LYS A 13 24.83 -22.84 14.46
C LYS A 13 25.60 -23.84 13.58
N GLU A 14 25.89 -25.02 14.10
CA GLU A 14 26.61 -26.10 13.42
C GLU A 14 25.71 -26.93 12.50
N SER A 15 24.39 -26.72 12.55
CA SER A 15 23.44 -27.40 11.70
C SER A 15 23.59 -26.98 10.24
N THR A 16 23.54 -27.95 9.33
CA THR A 16 23.49 -27.71 7.86
C THR A 16 22.23 -26.99 7.40
N ASN A 17 21.19 -27.05 8.23
CA ASN A 17 19.92 -26.37 7.99
C ASN A 17 19.80 -25.18 8.95
N ASN A 18 19.17 -24.12 8.50
CA ASN A 18 18.88 -22.94 9.31
C ASN A 18 17.39 -22.88 9.63
N LEU A 19 17.07 -22.73 10.91
CA LEU A 19 15.70 -22.57 11.38
C LEU A 19 15.59 -21.27 12.18
N PHE A 20 14.72 -20.35 11.72
CA PHE A 20 14.53 -19.06 12.39
C PHE A 20 13.04 -18.79 12.63
N ILE A 21 12.79 -17.94 13.62
CA ILE A 21 11.55 -17.18 13.75
C ILE A 21 11.86 -15.73 13.40
N ASP A 22 11.10 -15.17 12.47
CA ASP A 22 11.12 -13.76 12.11
C ASP A 22 9.92 -13.06 12.74
N HIS A 23 10.15 -11.87 13.29
CA HIS A 23 9.10 -10.97 13.75
C HIS A 23 9.35 -9.57 13.20
N GLN A 24 8.34 -8.99 12.57
CA GLN A 24 8.36 -7.65 12.03
C GLN A 24 7.17 -6.85 12.56
N PHE A 25 7.45 -5.69 13.13
CA PHE A 25 6.44 -4.74 13.59
C PHE A 25 6.68 -3.39 12.94
N ASN A 26 5.62 -2.75 12.48
CA ASN A 26 5.66 -1.39 11.93
C ASN A 26 4.41 -0.63 12.37
N TYR A 27 4.62 0.52 13.00
CA TYR A 27 3.57 1.47 13.31
C TYR A 27 3.86 2.81 12.64
N GLU A 28 2.87 3.37 11.97
CA GLU A 28 2.99 4.63 11.26
C GLU A 28 1.79 5.51 11.57
N HIS A 29 2.07 6.77 11.86
CA HIS A 29 1.09 7.84 11.95
C HIS A 29 1.43 8.90 10.92
N LYS A 30 0.46 9.28 10.09
CA LYS A 30 0.55 10.37 9.12
C LYS A 30 -0.56 11.38 9.40
N LYS A 31 -0.24 12.64 9.23
CA LYS A 31 -1.16 13.77 9.26
C LYS A 31 -0.98 14.57 7.99
N PHE A 32 -2.08 14.84 7.30
CA PHE A 32 -2.12 15.74 6.17
C PHE A 32 -2.98 16.93 6.56
N GLU A 33 -2.56 18.12 6.17
CA GLU A 33 -3.25 19.35 6.50
C GLU A 33 -3.29 20.27 5.28
N TYR A 34 -4.49 20.74 4.96
CA TYR A 34 -4.70 21.77 3.97
C TYR A 34 -5.15 23.04 4.68
N ASN A 35 -4.35 24.11 4.55
CA ASN A 35 -4.61 25.41 5.15
C ASN A 35 -4.82 26.46 4.07
N GLN A 36 -5.90 27.20 4.16
CA GLN A 36 -6.19 28.35 3.29
C GLN A 36 -6.82 29.49 4.09
N THR A 37 -6.13 30.61 4.16
CA THR A 37 -6.58 31.78 4.92
C THR A 37 -7.71 32.54 4.21
N THR A 38 -7.63 32.67 2.88
CA THR A 38 -8.63 33.40 2.07
C THR A 38 -9.34 32.40 1.17
N VAL A 39 -10.59 32.09 1.48
CA VAL A 39 -11.43 31.11 0.76
C VAL A 39 -12.23 31.77 -0.33
N ALA A 40 -12.80 32.96 -0.03
CA ALA A 40 -13.66 33.72 -0.93
C ALA A 40 -13.05 35.10 -1.21
N THR A 41 -13.28 35.58 -2.41
CA THR A 41 -12.94 36.95 -2.84
C THR A 41 -14.20 37.65 -3.33
N THR A 42 -14.43 38.86 -2.87
CA THR A 42 -15.52 39.71 -3.37
C THR A 42 -15.03 40.48 -4.58
N ILE A 43 -15.76 40.39 -5.69
CA ILE A 43 -15.53 41.23 -6.88
C ILE A 43 -16.77 42.12 -7.06
N THR A 44 -16.51 43.39 -7.35
CA THR A 44 -17.56 44.35 -7.70
C THR A 44 -17.87 44.24 -9.17
N THR A 45 -19.12 43.98 -9.51
CA THR A 45 -19.63 43.93 -10.88
C THR A 45 -20.61 45.08 -11.12
N PRO A 46 -20.96 45.42 -12.38
CA PRO A 46 -21.97 46.42 -12.66
C PRO A 46 -23.34 46.14 -12.05
N THR A 47 -23.61 44.88 -11.70
CA THR A 47 -24.89 44.43 -11.10
C THR A 47 -24.81 44.26 -9.58
N GLY A 48 -23.68 44.59 -8.96
CA GLY A 48 -23.42 44.46 -7.53
C GLY A 48 -22.20 43.59 -7.19
N ASP A 49 -21.96 43.41 -5.91
CA ASP A 49 -20.86 42.59 -5.45
C ASP A 49 -21.14 41.09 -5.60
N LYS A 50 -20.17 40.35 -6.09
CA LYS A 50 -20.23 38.90 -6.24
C LYS A 50 -19.10 38.24 -5.43
N ILE A 51 -19.45 37.22 -4.65
CA ILE A 51 -18.49 36.37 -3.95
C ILE A 51 -18.03 35.26 -4.89
N ILE A 52 -16.73 35.10 -5.01
CA ILE A 52 -16.10 34.03 -5.80
C ILE A 52 -15.26 33.18 -4.86
N TYR A 53 -15.50 31.88 -4.86
CA TYR A 53 -14.72 30.88 -4.16
C TYR A 53 -13.62 30.30 -5.08
N ARG A 54 -12.47 29.97 -4.52
CA ARG A 54 -11.32 29.49 -5.31
C ARG A 54 -11.57 28.10 -5.95
N PHE A 55 -12.23 27.20 -5.21
CA PHE A 55 -12.51 25.83 -5.64
C PHE A 55 -13.99 25.45 -5.50
N GLY A 56 -14.91 26.39 -5.77
CA GLY A 56 -16.33 26.20 -5.57
C GLY A 56 -16.80 26.61 -4.17
N ASP A 57 -18.07 26.39 -3.89
CA ASP A 57 -18.71 26.81 -2.64
C ASP A 57 -18.08 26.11 -1.41
N SER A 58 -18.05 26.81 -0.30
CA SER A 58 -17.45 26.33 0.95
C SER A 58 -18.38 26.52 2.14
N TYR A 59 -18.30 25.57 3.10
CA TYR A 59 -19.00 25.69 4.39
C TYR A 59 -18.47 26.84 5.26
N VAL A 60 -17.26 27.32 4.96
CA VAL A 60 -16.60 28.40 5.70
C VAL A 60 -16.10 29.48 4.73
N LEU A 61 -16.17 30.74 5.16
CA LEU A 61 -15.77 31.88 4.34
C LEU A 61 -14.28 32.17 4.40
N ASN A 62 -13.63 31.80 5.49
CA ASN A 62 -12.21 32.08 5.75
C ASN A 62 -11.58 30.97 6.58
N ASN A 63 -10.24 30.86 6.52
CA ASN A 63 -9.42 30.00 7.39
C ASN A 63 -9.80 28.52 7.32
N ILE A 64 -9.84 27.94 6.12
CA ILE A 64 -9.95 26.50 5.96
C ILE A 64 -8.73 25.85 6.63
N LYS A 65 -9.02 24.83 7.44
CA LYS A 65 -8.05 23.96 8.05
C LYS A 65 -8.57 22.54 8.03
N ASP A 66 -8.46 21.91 6.86
CA ASP A 66 -8.87 20.52 6.67
C ASP A 66 -7.73 19.59 7.07
N GLN A 67 -8.02 18.59 7.89
CA GLN A 67 -7.04 17.65 8.41
C GLN A 67 -7.49 16.22 8.15
N THR A 68 -6.56 15.41 7.65
CA THR A 68 -6.71 13.97 7.51
C THR A 68 -5.61 13.29 8.30
N ARG A 69 -5.96 12.22 8.99
CA ARG A 69 -5.00 11.40 9.74
C ARG A 69 -5.09 9.96 9.29
N TYR A 70 -3.95 9.30 9.28
CA TYR A 70 -3.83 7.90 8.94
C TYR A 70 -2.91 7.21 9.93
N ASN A 71 -3.46 6.25 10.65
CA ASN A 71 -2.73 5.34 11.52
C ASN A 71 -2.72 3.97 10.89
N ARG A 72 -1.57 3.32 10.87
CA ARG A 72 -1.48 1.91 10.51
C ARG A 72 -0.52 1.16 11.41
N MET A 73 -0.87 -0.06 11.71
CA MET A 73 -0.06 -1.03 12.42
C MET A 73 0.06 -2.28 11.57
N PHE A 74 1.27 -2.76 11.42
CA PHE A 74 1.57 -4.00 10.73
C PHE A 74 2.41 -4.88 11.64
N ASN A 75 2.01 -6.13 11.78
CA ASN A 75 2.68 -7.13 12.59
C ASN A 75 2.75 -8.43 11.79
N ARG A 76 3.95 -8.99 11.65
CA ARG A 76 4.20 -10.25 10.93
C ARG A 76 5.05 -11.16 11.78
N VAL A 77 4.61 -12.39 11.94
CA VAL A 77 5.42 -13.47 12.52
C VAL A 77 5.59 -14.57 11.49
N GLY A 78 6.80 -15.09 11.32
CA GLY A 78 7.08 -16.13 10.35
C GLY A 78 8.09 -17.15 10.86
N ALA A 79 7.97 -18.38 10.35
CA ALA A 79 8.95 -19.43 10.48
C ALA A 79 9.75 -19.55 9.18
N VAL A 80 11.08 -19.62 9.29
CA VAL A 80 12.00 -19.67 8.14
C VAL A 80 12.84 -20.93 8.25
N TYR A 81 12.82 -21.72 7.20
CA TYR A 81 13.69 -22.88 7.01
C TYR A 81 14.62 -22.63 5.84
N GLY A 82 15.92 -22.66 6.07
CA GLY A 82 16.94 -22.49 5.05
C GLY A 82 17.82 -23.72 4.91
N ASN A 83 18.05 -24.13 3.65
CA ASN A 83 18.94 -25.23 3.30
C ASN A 83 19.80 -24.80 2.10
N THR A 84 21.10 -25.13 2.12
CA THR A 84 22.03 -24.73 1.06
C THR A 84 21.72 -25.33 -0.32
N LEU A 85 21.05 -26.48 -0.38
CA LEU A 85 20.68 -27.15 -1.62
C LEU A 85 19.27 -26.73 -2.10
N LEU A 86 18.34 -26.60 -1.14
CA LEU A 86 16.91 -26.40 -1.43
C LEU A 86 16.51 -24.92 -1.46
N GLY A 87 17.35 -24.02 -0.91
CA GLY A 87 17.00 -22.62 -0.75
C GLY A 87 16.31 -22.32 0.60
N GLU A 88 15.57 -21.21 0.66
CA GLU A 88 14.91 -20.74 1.87
C GLU A 88 13.39 -20.72 1.69
N PHE A 89 12.69 -21.33 2.63
CA PHE A 89 11.23 -21.33 2.75
C PHE A 89 10.84 -20.50 3.96
N LYS A 90 9.87 -19.62 3.80
CA LYS A 90 9.28 -18.84 4.87
C LYS A 90 7.76 -18.98 4.84
N PHE A 91 7.16 -19.28 5.98
CA PHE A 91 5.72 -19.20 6.20
C PHE A 91 5.44 -18.11 7.22
N PHE A 92 4.39 -17.32 7.01
CA PHE A 92 4.10 -16.19 7.87
C PHE A 92 2.60 -15.94 8.04
N ILE A 93 2.29 -15.27 9.15
CA ILE A 93 0.97 -14.69 9.43
C ILE A 93 1.18 -13.20 9.66
N GLU A 94 0.24 -12.40 9.16
CA GLU A 94 0.24 -10.95 9.28
C GLU A 94 -1.05 -10.46 9.92
N ASP A 95 -0.95 -9.42 10.73
CA ASP A 95 -2.05 -8.60 11.24
C ASP A 95 -1.79 -7.17 10.81
N PHE A 96 -2.63 -6.66 9.93
CA PHE A 96 -2.58 -5.29 9.43
C PHE A 96 -3.83 -4.56 9.86
N ARG A 97 -3.64 -3.43 10.56
CA ARG A 97 -4.73 -2.58 11.05
C ARG A 97 -4.51 -1.17 10.57
N TYR A 98 -5.57 -0.54 10.11
CA TYR A 98 -5.52 0.86 9.73
C TYR A 98 -6.74 1.62 10.21
N ASN A 99 -6.57 2.94 10.36
CA ASN A 99 -7.62 3.91 10.56
C ASN A 99 -7.27 5.19 9.79
N TYR A 100 -8.08 5.49 8.78
CA TYR A 100 -8.01 6.71 7.99
C TYR A 100 -9.20 7.58 8.37
N TYR A 101 -8.96 8.81 8.87
CA TYR A 101 -10.02 9.57 9.51
C TYR A 101 -9.88 11.08 9.40
N TYR A 102 -11.03 11.73 9.48
CA TYR A 102 -11.27 13.16 9.55
C TYR A 102 -11.89 13.54 10.89
N ASP A 103 -12.00 14.84 11.18
CA ASP A 103 -12.49 15.34 12.47
C ASP A 103 -14.02 15.41 12.57
N ARG A 104 -14.77 15.25 11.46
CA ARG A 104 -16.21 15.47 11.43
C ARG A 104 -16.97 14.40 10.62
N VAL A 105 -18.26 14.26 10.91
CA VAL A 105 -19.23 13.57 10.05
C VAL A 105 -19.95 14.63 9.22
N ILE A 106 -20.13 14.37 7.92
CA ILE A 106 -20.86 15.28 7.03
C ILE A 106 -22.17 14.62 6.66
N ILE A 107 -23.27 15.35 6.87
CA ILE A 107 -24.60 14.90 6.48
C ILE A 107 -25.05 15.77 5.31
N THR A 108 -25.31 15.13 4.17
CA THR A 108 -25.87 15.74 2.98
C THR A 108 -27.32 15.25 2.79
N GLU A 109 -28.04 15.83 1.83
CA GLU A 109 -29.39 15.37 1.49
C GLU A 109 -29.43 13.91 1.01
N ASN A 110 -28.35 13.43 0.39
CA ASN A 110 -28.30 12.13 -0.28
C ASN A 110 -27.55 11.07 0.50
N GLN A 111 -26.61 11.45 1.39
CA GLN A 111 -25.79 10.49 2.13
C GLN A 111 -25.20 11.08 3.40
N THR A 112 -24.84 10.17 4.32
CA THR A 112 -23.99 10.48 5.46
C THR A 112 -22.58 10.04 5.14
N ILE A 113 -21.62 10.98 5.17
CA ILE A 113 -20.21 10.73 4.97
C ILE A 113 -19.58 10.53 6.36
N PRO A 114 -19.09 9.30 6.68
CA PRO A 114 -18.51 9.01 7.97
C PRO A 114 -17.20 9.79 8.16
N ASN A 115 -16.77 9.90 9.40
CA ASN A 115 -15.48 10.54 9.69
C ASN A 115 -14.29 9.59 9.60
N ASN A 116 -14.49 8.28 9.40
CA ASN A 116 -13.38 7.33 9.32
C ASN A 116 -13.71 6.12 8.46
N VAL A 117 -12.62 5.52 7.95
CA VAL A 117 -12.58 4.16 7.40
C VAL A 117 -11.47 3.40 8.13
N ASN A 118 -11.81 2.26 8.71
CA ASN A 118 -10.86 1.42 9.43
C ASN A 118 -11.12 -0.05 9.16
N ASP A 119 -10.09 -0.87 9.32
CA ASP A 119 -10.22 -2.32 9.21
C ASP A 119 -9.08 -3.06 9.89
N ILE A 120 -9.28 -4.38 10.08
CA ILE A 120 -8.31 -5.34 10.56
C ILE A 120 -8.22 -6.46 9.53
N ILE A 121 -7.06 -6.57 8.90
CA ILE A 121 -6.80 -7.54 7.84
C ILE A 121 -5.77 -8.54 8.34
N GLN A 122 -6.19 -9.81 8.42
CA GLN A 122 -5.31 -10.91 8.76
C GLN A 122 -4.99 -11.69 7.50
N THR A 123 -3.71 -12.02 7.31
CA THR A 123 -3.19 -12.65 6.11
C THR A 123 -2.28 -13.81 6.50
N PHE A 124 -2.33 -14.90 5.78
CA PHE A 124 -1.30 -15.93 5.81
C PHE A 124 -0.56 -15.96 4.48
N GLY A 125 0.69 -16.38 4.50
CA GLY A 125 1.46 -16.45 3.27
C GLY A 125 2.71 -17.30 3.38
N GLY A 126 3.34 -17.47 2.23
CA GLY A 126 4.60 -18.17 2.09
C GLY A 126 5.52 -17.47 1.10
N GLN A 127 6.81 -17.64 1.33
CA GLN A 127 7.86 -17.17 0.45
C GLN A 127 8.86 -18.31 0.23
N TYR A 128 9.29 -18.45 -1.00
CA TYR A 128 10.40 -19.33 -1.37
C TYR A 128 11.47 -18.49 -2.05
N THR A 129 12.72 -18.66 -1.61
CA THR A 129 13.87 -18.00 -2.22
C THR A 129 14.91 -19.04 -2.59
N TYR A 130 15.31 -19.03 -3.84
CA TYR A 130 16.32 -19.93 -4.41
C TYR A 130 17.47 -19.13 -4.98
N ARG A 131 18.68 -19.50 -4.60
CA ARG A 131 19.92 -18.91 -5.13
C ARG A 131 20.93 -20.01 -5.37
N LYS A 132 21.21 -20.29 -6.61
CA LYS A 132 22.22 -21.27 -6.99
C LYS A 132 22.86 -20.91 -8.32
N ASN A 133 24.18 -20.91 -8.34
CA ASN A 133 24.96 -20.47 -9.49
C ASN A 133 24.52 -19.04 -9.91
N ASN A 134 24.13 -18.89 -11.17
CA ASN A 134 23.72 -17.63 -11.76
C ASN A 134 22.20 -17.37 -11.65
N TRP A 135 21.44 -18.30 -11.08
CA TRP A 135 19.99 -18.18 -10.89
C TRP A 135 19.66 -17.59 -9.52
N ASN A 136 18.72 -16.64 -9.52
CA ASN A 136 18.08 -16.16 -8.31
C ASN A 136 16.56 -16.11 -8.57
N GLY A 137 15.82 -16.81 -7.74
CA GLY A 137 14.37 -16.90 -7.82
C GLY A 137 13.75 -16.54 -6.47
N LYS A 138 12.65 -15.77 -6.51
CA LYS A 138 11.81 -15.48 -5.36
C LYS A 138 10.36 -15.64 -5.76
N PHE A 139 9.63 -16.44 -4.99
CA PHE A 139 8.21 -16.61 -5.08
C PHE A 139 7.59 -16.19 -3.76
N THR A 140 6.56 -15.37 -3.79
CA THR A 140 5.77 -14.98 -2.62
C THR A 140 4.30 -15.13 -2.94
N TYR A 141 3.55 -15.72 -2.02
CA TYR A 141 2.11 -15.77 -2.09
C TYR A 141 1.53 -15.46 -0.72
N SER A 142 0.52 -14.59 -0.68
CA SER A 142 -0.25 -14.33 0.53
C SER A 142 -1.74 -14.16 0.21
N LYS A 143 -2.57 -14.47 1.19
CA LYS A 143 -4.03 -14.33 1.08
C LYS A 143 -4.61 -13.93 2.43
N SER A 144 -5.56 -12.96 2.43
CA SER A 144 -6.31 -12.62 3.63
C SER A 144 -7.27 -13.75 4.00
N ILE A 145 -7.44 -13.94 5.31
CA ILE A 145 -8.44 -14.84 5.92
C ILE A 145 -9.64 -14.05 6.44
N THR A 146 -9.60 -12.73 6.36
CA THR A 146 -10.69 -11.81 6.68
C THR A 146 -11.55 -11.54 5.43
N GLU A 147 -12.68 -10.86 5.62
CA GLU A 147 -13.70 -10.61 4.59
C GLU A 147 -13.20 -9.85 3.36
N GLN A 148 -12.09 -9.13 3.48
CA GLN A 148 -11.53 -8.28 2.43
C GLN A 148 -11.05 -9.04 1.18
N ASN A 149 -10.87 -10.37 1.28
CA ASN A 149 -10.45 -11.24 0.16
C ASN A 149 -9.23 -10.74 -0.62
N LEU A 150 -8.23 -10.20 0.08
CA LEU A 150 -6.99 -9.71 -0.53
C LEU A 150 -6.07 -10.87 -0.88
N SER A 151 -5.27 -10.70 -1.92
CA SER A 151 -4.22 -11.65 -2.28
C SER A 151 -3.07 -10.95 -2.99
N ASP A 152 -1.87 -11.46 -2.77
CA ASP A 152 -0.64 -11.03 -3.45
C ASP A 152 0.14 -12.27 -3.88
N LEU A 153 0.43 -12.36 -5.17
CA LEU A 153 1.33 -13.33 -5.75
C LEU A 153 2.42 -12.56 -6.51
N ASP A 154 3.66 -12.75 -6.09
CA ASP A 154 4.85 -12.17 -6.73
C ASP A 154 5.83 -13.28 -7.05
N LEU A 155 6.18 -13.41 -8.32
CA LEU A 155 7.21 -14.30 -8.83
C LEU A 155 8.30 -13.48 -9.50
N ASN A 156 9.51 -13.57 -9.01
CA ASN A 156 10.68 -12.93 -9.58
C ASN A 156 11.74 -13.99 -9.90
N LEU A 157 12.21 -14.02 -11.13
CA LEU A 157 13.28 -14.90 -11.59
C LEU A 157 14.33 -14.07 -12.29
N SER A 158 15.60 -14.26 -11.94
CA SER A 158 16.71 -13.59 -12.58
C SER A 158 17.87 -14.55 -12.88
N TYR A 159 18.55 -14.28 -13.97
CA TYR A 159 19.76 -14.97 -14.40
C TYR A 159 20.87 -13.98 -14.67
N ALA A 160 22.01 -14.16 -13.99
CA ALA A 160 23.21 -13.37 -14.22
C ALA A 160 24.13 -14.11 -15.19
N PHE A 161 24.34 -13.58 -16.38
CA PHE A 161 25.33 -14.12 -17.33
C PHE A 161 26.74 -13.91 -16.81
N ASP A 162 26.98 -12.72 -16.21
CA ASP A 162 28.18 -12.32 -15.52
C ASP A 162 27.89 -11.19 -14.53
N SER A 163 28.92 -10.55 -13.97
CA SER A 163 28.77 -9.48 -12.97
C SER A 163 28.11 -8.20 -13.50
N LYS A 164 28.02 -8.01 -14.83
CA LYS A 164 27.48 -6.79 -15.48
C LYS A 164 26.23 -7.06 -16.31
N ASN A 165 26.00 -8.32 -16.68
CA ASN A 165 24.93 -8.71 -17.60
C ASN A 165 23.93 -9.62 -16.89
N ASN A 166 22.68 -9.19 -16.80
CA ASN A 166 21.61 -10.00 -16.21
C ASN A 166 20.27 -9.81 -16.94
N LEU A 167 19.43 -10.81 -16.82
CA LEU A 167 18.03 -10.82 -17.26
C LEU A 167 17.14 -11.13 -16.06
N SER A 168 16.04 -10.40 -15.91
CA SER A 168 15.04 -10.72 -14.90
C SER A 168 13.62 -10.63 -15.47
N VAL A 169 12.76 -11.50 -14.97
CA VAL A 169 11.33 -11.52 -15.25
C VAL A 169 10.59 -11.53 -13.93
N GLN A 170 9.60 -10.65 -13.82
CA GLN A 170 8.70 -10.58 -12.67
C GLN A 170 7.26 -10.71 -13.14
N TYR A 171 6.49 -11.55 -12.48
CA TYR A 171 5.04 -11.62 -12.61
C TYR A 171 4.40 -11.30 -11.27
N GLN A 172 3.43 -10.40 -11.27
CA GLN A 172 2.66 -10.03 -10.09
C GLN A 172 1.16 -10.14 -10.39
N ASN A 173 0.43 -10.76 -9.46
CA ASN A 173 -1.03 -10.74 -9.41
C ASN A 173 -1.43 -10.24 -8.02
N LEU A 174 -2.03 -9.07 -7.97
CA LEU A 174 -2.37 -8.35 -6.74
C LEU A 174 -3.86 -8.07 -6.71
N ASN A 175 -4.51 -8.42 -5.60
CA ASN A 175 -5.86 -8.02 -5.27
C ASN A 175 -5.80 -7.24 -3.95
N ARG A 176 -6.06 -5.93 -4.02
CA ARG A 176 -5.87 -4.99 -2.90
C ARG A 176 -7.06 -4.05 -2.74
N ILE A 177 -7.23 -3.49 -1.54
CA ILE A 177 -8.17 -2.40 -1.32
C ILE A 177 -7.70 -1.14 -2.07
N PRO A 178 -8.62 -0.34 -2.62
CA PRO A 178 -8.32 0.97 -3.20
C PRO A 178 -7.67 1.92 -2.20
N ASP A 179 -7.06 2.99 -2.71
CA ASP A 179 -6.55 4.05 -1.83
C ASP A 179 -7.69 4.66 -1.00
N HIS A 180 -7.43 4.88 0.28
CA HIS A 180 -8.43 5.38 1.22
C HIS A 180 -9.00 6.75 0.82
N SER A 181 -8.24 7.58 0.10
CA SER A 181 -8.69 8.88 -0.38
C SER A 181 -9.77 8.79 -1.46
N TYR A 182 -9.83 7.69 -2.20
CA TYR A 182 -10.96 7.43 -3.13
C TYR A 182 -12.20 6.95 -2.37
N THR A 183 -12.02 6.18 -1.30
CA THR A 183 -13.12 5.68 -0.49
C THR A 183 -13.73 6.78 0.36
N LEU A 184 -12.91 7.58 1.05
CA LEU A 184 -13.35 8.64 1.95
C LEU A 184 -12.52 9.89 1.74
N PHE A 185 -13.18 11.01 1.42
CA PHE A 185 -12.54 12.31 1.39
C PHE A 185 -13.48 13.37 1.97
N GLN A 186 -12.93 14.28 2.76
CA GLN A 186 -13.66 15.41 3.32
C GLN A 186 -12.87 16.71 3.19
N SER A 187 -13.56 17.74 2.80
CA SER A 187 -13.05 19.10 2.68
C SER A 187 -14.06 20.12 3.23
N SER A 188 -13.58 21.31 3.52
CA SER A 188 -14.43 22.46 3.76
C SER A 188 -15.11 22.97 2.49
N TYR A 189 -14.64 22.60 1.31
CA TYR A 189 -15.35 22.84 0.04
C TYR A 189 -16.45 21.82 -0.17
N ILE A 190 -17.66 22.29 -0.54
CA ILE A 190 -18.89 21.47 -0.56
C ILE A 190 -18.78 20.30 -1.52
N ASP A 191 -18.25 20.52 -2.74
CA ASP A 191 -18.19 19.51 -3.81
C ASP A 191 -17.04 18.49 -3.62
N TYR A 192 -16.19 18.68 -2.61
CA TYR A 192 -15.05 17.79 -2.36
C TYR A 192 -15.28 16.93 -1.11
N ASN A 193 -16.44 16.29 -1.07
CA ASN A 193 -16.80 15.40 0.03
C ASN A 193 -17.46 14.15 -0.54
N TRP A 194 -16.87 12.98 -0.28
CA TRP A 194 -17.43 11.71 -0.77
C TRP A 194 -17.13 10.56 0.17
N TYR A 195 -18.01 9.58 0.12
CA TYR A 195 -17.83 8.26 0.67
C TYR A 195 -18.30 7.23 -0.34
N ASN A 196 -17.38 6.44 -0.86
CA ASN A 196 -17.60 5.46 -1.91
C ASN A 196 -17.29 4.06 -1.39
N ASN A 197 -18.01 3.08 -1.92
CA ASN A 197 -17.71 1.67 -1.69
C ASN A 197 -17.24 1.06 -3.02
N PHE A 198 -15.95 0.80 -3.09
CA PHE A 198 -15.33 0.21 -4.28
C PHE A 198 -15.03 -1.27 -4.07
N ASN A 199 -15.02 -2.01 -5.16
CA ASN A 199 -14.42 -3.34 -5.19
C ASN A 199 -12.90 -3.24 -5.02
N ASN A 200 -12.28 -4.36 -4.70
CA ASN A 200 -10.82 -4.44 -4.68
C ASN A 200 -10.23 -4.27 -6.08
N GLU A 201 -9.15 -3.53 -6.17
CA GLU A 201 -8.35 -3.41 -7.39
C GLU A 201 -7.63 -4.73 -7.69
N LYS A 202 -7.77 -5.24 -8.91
CA LYS A 202 -7.08 -6.43 -9.39
C LYS A 202 -6.04 -6.05 -10.44
N ILE A 203 -4.78 -6.23 -10.09
CA ILE A 203 -3.64 -5.86 -10.92
C ILE A 203 -2.91 -7.12 -11.35
N ASN A 204 -2.74 -7.29 -12.67
CA ASN A 204 -1.80 -8.28 -13.23
C ASN A 204 -0.68 -7.53 -13.92
N SER A 205 0.54 -7.87 -13.63
CA SER A 205 1.71 -7.22 -14.21
C SER A 205 2.78 -8.23 -14.57
N LEU A 206 3.33 -8.10 -15.78
CA LEU A 206 4.49 -8.84 -16.25
C LEU A 206 5.58 -7.83 -16.61
N THR A 207 6.73 -7.95 -15.96
CA THR A 207 7.89 -7.09 -16.21
C THR A 207 9.06 -7.95 -16.67
N ALA A 208 9.69 -7.58 -17.77
CA ALA A 208 10.97 -8.13 -18.20
C ALA A 208 12.03 -7.01 -18.19
N LYS A 209 13.20 -7.31 -17.63
CA LYS A 209 14.31 -6.36 -17.54
C LYS A 209 15.60 -7.03 -17.96
N ALA A 210 16.31 -6.41 -18.89
CA ALA A 210 17.66 -6.78 -19.28
C ALA A 210 18.62 -5.65 -18.89
N THR A 211 19.72 -6.01 -18.25
CA THR A 211 20.81 -5.08 -17.88
C THR A 211 22.10 -5.59 -18.45
N THR A 212 22.84 -4.73 -19.12
CA THR A 212 24.19 -4.97 -19.63
C THR A 212 25.14 -3.93 -19.05
N GLN A 213 26.44 -4.08 -19.32
CA GLN A 213 27.42 -3.10 -18.84
C GLN A 213 27.21 -1.68 -19.40
N TRP A 214 26.42 -1.50 -20.47
CA TRP A 214 26.22 -0.20 -21.13
C TRP A 214 24.76 0.28 -21.11
N VAL A 215 23.80 -0.67 -21.11
CA VAL A 215 22.38 -0.36 -21.27
C VAL A 215 21.53 -1.17 -20.33
N SER A 216 20.47 -0.55 -19.79
CA SER A 216 19.41 -1.25 -19.12
C SER A 216 18.08 -0.91 -19.80
N ALA A 217 17.32 -1.95 -20.13
CA ALA A 217 15.99 -1.84 -20.74
C ALA A 217 14.97 -2.64 -19.91
N SER A 218 13.75 -2.13 -19.81
CA SER A 218 12.64 -2.82 -19.17
C SER A 218 11.35 -2.64 -19.97
N LEU A 219 10.55 -3.69 -20.02
CA LEU A 219 9.20 -3.69 -20.57
C LEU A 219 8.26 -4.16 -19.47
N GLN A 220 7.18 -3.43 -19.24
CA GLN A 220 6.12 -3.81 -18.32
C GLN A 220 4.78 -3.79 -19.05
N LEU A 221 4.02 -4.87 -18.91
CA LEU A 221 2.64 -5.01 -19.36
C LEU A 221 1.78 -5.16 -18.10
N SER A 222 0.76 -4.32 -17.94
CA SER A 222 -0.12 -4.37 -16.77
C SER A 222 -1.57 -4.25 -17.19
N THR A 223 -2.44 -4.98 -16.49
CA THR A 223 -3.90 -4.80 -16.55
C THR A 223 -4.40 -4.44 -15.17
N LEU A 224 -5.33 -3.49 -15.12
CA LEU A 224 -6.03 -3.07 -13.91
C LEU A 224 -7.52 -3.26 -14.15
N ASN A 225 -8.19 -4.01 -13.25
CA ASN A 225 -9.63 -4.25 -13.28
C ASN A 225 -10.24 -3.79 -11.95
N ASP A 226 -11.54 -3.49 -11.99
CA ASP A 226 -12.34 -3.08 -10.82
C ASP A 226 -11.86 -1.74 -10.19
N PHE A 227 -11.46 -0.79 -11.06
CA PHE A 227 -11.05 0.55 -10.65
C PHE A 227 -12.19 1.55 -10.86
#